data_83544d1742d9488d67aa8d669dd774ad
#
_entry.id   83544d1742d9488d67aa8d669dd774ad
#
_cell.length_a   1.000
_cell.length_b   1.000
_cell.length_c   1.000
_cell.angle_alpha   90.00
_cell.angle_beta   90.00
_cell.angle_gamma   90.00
#
_symmetry.space_group_name_H-M   'P 1'
#
loop_
_entity.id
_entity.type
_entity.pdbx_description
1 polymer ?
#
loop_
_entity_poly.entity_id
_entity_poly.type
_entity_poly.pdbx_seq_one_letter_code
_entity_poly.pdbx_strand_id
1 'polypeptide(L)'
;MVVVAGGGLSGLTAAFYLQRAGVPFRLFEPQTRLGGVMLTESIDGFTVEAGPDSWLTSKPWAIELLRDAGLDGEVIGCKEENRKTWIWRDGRLVRYPEGFQLMVPTSVMAILRSPLLSIGAKIKMLAEWFRRPVSRPPGDRPVAEFVGDHFGQEAVDYLAEPLLSGIYGGEPALLSAESVLPKFVELERKYGSVARGVRKEPAKSGGPAFQALRGGFQQLVDRLAVPYERAPIEAVEANRVRAGGEWVEASHVILACGARASADALRWLDGELAGQLDGIQYSSATVVGLGYRREQIQHALDGFGFLVPKKERNRMTACTWVSSKWDCRAPEGHVQFRCFVGDTDGGAEAEALNGLRKYMGIEAEPLFVRVHAWPHSMAQYHVGHRERIQRIEGMAAQHAGLRLLGNAFHGIGIPDCIREAKKCVEGICHRRV
;
A
#
# COMPACT_ATOMS: atom_id res chain seq x y z
N MET A 1 22.82 8.43 21.82
CA MET A 1 22.11 9.12 20.73
C MET A 1 21.46 8.07 19.85
N VAL A 2 20.28 8.34 19.27
CA VAL A 2 19.60 7.46 18.29
C VAL A 2 20.00 7.87 16.88
N VAL A 3 20.31 6.90 16.00
CA VAL A 3 20.46 7.14 14.56
C VAL A 3 19.25 6.58 13.83
N VAL A 4 18.64 7.39 12.96
CA VAL A 4 17.54 7.01 12.08
C VAL A 4 18.04 7.01 10.64
N ALA A 5 17.96 5.88 9.95
CA ALA A 5 18.35 5.70 8.57
C ALA A 5 17.11 5.63 7.66
N GLY A 6 16.97 6.59 6.76
CA GLY A 6 15.87 6.72 5.84
C GLY A 6 14.83 7.77 6.25
N GLY A 7 14.63 8.75 5.36
CA GLY A 7 13.69 9.87 5.50
C GLY A 7 12.31 9.62 4.90
N GLY A 8 11.91 8.36 4.68
CA GLY A 8 10.56 7.99 4.30
C GLY A 8 9.58 8.08 5.47
N LEU A 9 8.29 7.72 5.27
CA LEU A 9 7.24 7.84 6.28
C LEU A 9 7.62 7.22 7.63
N SER A 10 8.16 6.00 7.64
CA SER A 10 8.51 5.32 8.90
C SER A 10 9.63 6.04 9.66
N GLY A 11 10.68 6.48 8.95
CA GLY A 11 11.77 7.23 9.57
C GLY A 11 11.35 8.61 10.05
N LEU A 12 10.58 9.35 9.26
CA LEU A 12 10.02 10.64 9.66
C LEU A 12 9.10 10.52 10.88
N THR A 13 8.24 9.50 10.91
CA THR A 13 7.38 9.24 12.06
C THR A 13 8.21 8.92 13.32
N ALA A 14 9.26 8.10 13.17
CA ALA A 14 10.16 7.80 14.29
C ALA A 14 10.90 9.07 14.77
N ALA A 15 11.45 9.87 13.86
CA ALA A 15 12.13 11.13 14.18
C ALA A 15 11.18 12.11 14.89
N PHE A 16 9.95 12.26 14.42
CA PHE A 16 8.93 13.09 15.05
C PHE A 16 8.63 12.68 16.49
N TYR A 17 8.42 11.39 16.75
CA TYR A 17 8.15 10.92 18.12
C TYR A 17 9.40 10.96 19.00
N LEU A 18 10.62 10.74 18.47
CA LEU A 18 11.87 10.95 19.20
C LEU A 18 12.02 12.41 19.63
N GLN A 19 11.75 13.36 18.71
CA GLN A 19 11.79 14.80 19.01
C GLN A 19 10.79 15.17 20.11
N ARG A 20 9.54 14.67 20.02
CA ARG A 20 8.52 14.91 21.05
C ARG A 20 8.90 14.33 22.41
N ALA A 21 9.62 13.23 22.42
CA ALA A 21 10.10 12.59 23.67
C ALA A 21 11.41 13.22 24.19
N GLY A 22 11.96 14.26 23.55
CA GLY A 22 13.22 14.87 23.93
C GLY A 22 14.43 13.95 23.80
N VAL A 23 14.36 12.93 22.96
CA VAL A 23 15.44 11.97 22.72
C VAL A 23 16.37 12.50 21.62
N PRO A 24 17.66 12.72 21.89
CA PRO A 24 18.61 13.16 20.87
C PRO A 24 18.75 12.13 19.74
N PHE A 25 18.63 12.56 18.51
CA PHE A 25 18.78 11.70 17.32
C PHE A 25 19.46 12.45 16.16
N ARG A 26 19.94 11.68 15.18
CA ARG A 26 20.36 12.15 13.85
C ARG A 26 19.60 11.35 12.80
N LEU A 27 19.09 12.02 11.76
CA LEU A 27 18.41 11.41 10.61
C LEU A 27 19.32 11.47 9.39
N PHE A 28 19.51 10.32 8.73
CA PHE A 28 20.27 10.20 7.49
C PHE A 28 19.35 9.77 6.33
N GLU A 29 19.41 10.51 5.23
CA GLU A 29 18.66 10.23 3.99
C GLU A 29 19.56 10.54 2.78
N PRO A 30 19.82 9.59 1.89
CA PRO A 30 20.69 9.83 0.74
C PRO A 30 20.08 10.75 -0.33
N GLN A 31 18.75 10.84 -0.40
CA GLN A 31 18.08 11.68 -1.37
C GLN A 31 18.11 13.17 -1.00
N THR A 32 17.80 14.01 -1.98
CA THR A 32 17.72 15.47 -1.80
C THR A 32 16.43 15.94 -1.12
N ARG A 33 15.48 15.03 -0.89
CA ARG A 33 14.19 15.31 -0.24
C ARG A 33 13.84 14.22 0.77
N LEU A 34 13.05 14.59 1.74
CA LEU A 34 12.36 13.67 2.66
C LEU A 34 11.05 13.16 2.05
N GLY A 35 10.42 12.17 2.69
CA GLY A 35 9.12 11.63 2.34
C GLY A 35 9.15 10.28 1.62
N GLY A 36 10.28 9.88 1.05
CA GLY A 36 10.36 8.63 0.30
C GLY A 36 9.37 8.62 -0.88
N VAL A 37 8.44 7.67 -0.92
CA VAL A 37 7.39 7.58 -1.96
C VAL A 37 6.27 8.59 -1.77
N MET A 38 6.19 9.30 -0.65
CA MET A 38 5.24 10.38 -0.44
C MET A 38 5.74 11.64 -1.14
N LEU A 39 5.03 12.04 -2.17
CA LEU A 39 5.29 13.25 -2.94
C LEU A 39 3.99 13.73 -3.53
N THR A 40 3.67 15.00 -3.32
CA THR A 40 2.54 15.69 -3.94
C THR A 40 3.08 16.86 -4.74
N GLU A 41 2.65 16.99 -5.99
CA GLU A 41 2.94 18.14 -6.83
C GLU A 41 1.68 19.02 -7.00
N SER A 42 1.87 20.33 -7.05
CA SER A 42 0.83 21.28 -7.41
C SER A 42 1.10 21.81 -8.82
N ILE A 43 0.15 21.62 -9.73
CA ILE A 43 0.29 21.97 -11.14
C ILE A 43 -1.00 22.67 -11.57
N ASP A 44 -0.95 23.97 -11.88
CA ASP A 44 -2.09 24.74 -12.39
C ASP A 44 -3.39 24.51 -11.59
N GLY A 45 -3.29 24.44 -10.26
CA GLY A 45 -4.42 24.20 -9.35
C GLY A 45 -4.81 22.73 -9.15
N PHE A 46 -4.15 21.80 -9.85
CA PHE A 46 -4.29 20.37 -9.56
C PHE A 46 -3.35 19.94 -8.42
N THR A 47 -3.84 19.04 -7.58
CA THR A 47 -3.01 18.35 -6.55
C THR A 47 -2.74 16.93 -7.03
N VAL A 48 -1.50 16.65 -7.40
CA VAL A 48 -1.08 15.40 -8.04
C VAL A 48 -0.27 14.56 -7.05
N GLU A 49 -0.82 13.44 -6.61
CA GLU A 49 -0.11 12.47 -5.77
C GLU A 49 0.76 11.56 -6.63
N ALA A 50 2.05 11.62 -6.43
CA ALA A 50 3.03 10.80 -7.13
C ALA A 50 3.12 9.37 -6.58
N GLY A 51 2.88 9.21 -5.27
CA GLY A 51 2.93 7.94 -4.54
C GLY A 51 1.54 7.49 -4.01
N PRO A 52 1.39 7.11 -2.75
CA PRO A 52 0.08 6.81 -2.17
C PRO A 52 -0.81 8.06 -2.14
N ASP A 53 -2.14 7.88 -2.32
CA ASP A 53 -3.10 8.98 -2.34
C ASP A 53 -4.07 8.99 -1.15
N SER A 54 -4.07 7.93 -0.34
CA SER A 54 -5.05 7.75 0.72
C SER A 54 -4.66 6.63 1.69
N TRP A 55 -5.37 6.57 2.83
CA TRP A 55 -5.30 5.44 3.76
C TRP A 55 -6.69 4.92 4.10
N LEU A 56 -6.75 3.67 4.59
CA LEU A 56 -7.96 3.04 5.07
C LEU A 56 -8.32 3.57 6.48
N THR A 57 -9.56 4.03 6.66
CA THR A 57 -10.06 4.57 7.95
C THR A 57 -10.22 3.52 9.04
N SER A 58 -10.28 2.24 8.66
CA SER A 58 -10.40 1.13 9.62
C SER A 58 -9.20 0.99 10.58
N LYS A 59 -8.08 1.67 10.28
CA LYS A 59 -6.86 1.67 11.08
C LYS A 59 -6.63 3.07 11.65
N PRO A 60 -6.62 3.27 12.98
CA PRO A 60 -6.64 4.61 13.60
C PRO A 60 -5.30 5.35 13.57
N TRP A 61 -4.21 4.66 13.30
CA TRP A 61 -2.86 5.18 13.52
C TRP A 61 -2.48 6.39 12.65
N ALA A 62 -3.07 6.48 11.44
CA ALA A 62 -2.82 7.65 10.58
C ALA A 62 -3.46 8.91 11.17
N ILE A 63 -4.74 8.85 11.57
CA ILE A 63 -5.42 10.00 12.18
C ILE A 63 -4.82 10.37 13.54
N GLU A 64 -4.29 9.40 14.29
CA GLU A 64 -3.57 9.67 15.54
C GLU A 64 -2.31 10.51 15.29
N LEU A 65 -1.47 10.10 14.32
CA LEU A 65 -0.29 10.88 13.95
C LEU A 65 -0.65 12.27 13.44
N LEU A 66 -1.69 12.38 12.59
CA LEU A 66 -2.13 13.67 12.06
C LEU A 66 -2.60 14.61 13.16
N ARG A 67 -3.31 14.08 14.18
CA ARG A 67 -3.70 14.85 15.37
C ARG A 67 -2.49 15.26 16.18
N ASP A 68 -1.54 14.34 16.42
CA ASP A 68 -0.28 14.63 17.10
C ASP A 68 0.55 15.69 16.37
N ALA A 69 0.47 15.73 15.05
CA ALA A 69 1.15 16.70 14.18
C ALA A 69 0.35 17.99 13.93
N GLY A 70 -0.91 18.10 14.41
CA GLY A 70 -1.77 19.27 14.21
C GLY A 70 -2.29 19.40 12.77
N LEU A 71 -2.51 18.27 12.08
CA LEU A 71 -3.02 18.20 10.70
C LEU A 71 -4.39 17.54 10.58
N ASP A 72 -5.05 17.25 11.70
CA ASP A 72 -6.38 16.59 11.70
C ASP A 72 -7.46 17.44 11.01
N GLY A 73 -7.35 18.77 11.03
CA GLY A 73 -8.22 19.69 10.30
C GLY A 73 -8.08 19.63 8.78
N GLU A 74 -6.98 19.07 8.27
CA GLU A 74 -6.71 18.90 6.83
C GLU A 74 -7.22 17.56 6.27
N VAL A 75 -7.77 16.70 7.12
CA VAL A 75 -8.24 15.37 6.71
C VAL A 75 -9.55 15.49 5.94
N ILE A 76 -9.59 14.87 4.79
CA ILE A 76 -10.79 14.75 3.93
C ILE A 76 -11.18 13.29 3.77
N GLY A 77 -12.49 13.04 3.67
CA GLY A 77 -13.05 11.74 3.31
C GLY A 77 -13.23 11.60 1.81
N CYS A 78 -13.21 10.37 1.30
CA CYS A 78 -13.62 10.12 -0.08
C CYS A 78 -15.14 10.32 -0.25
N LYS A 79 -15.58 10.59 -1.48
CA LYS A 79 -17.00 10.72 -1.86
C LYS A 79 -17.68 9.36 -1.83
N GLU A 80 -18.38 9.04 -0.75
CA GLU A 80 -19.03 7.73 -0.58
C GLU A 80 -20.11 7.45 -1.63
N GLU A 81 -20.79 8.46 -2.16
CA GLU A 81 -21.75 8.34 -3.27
C GLU A 81 -21.12 7.82 -4.55
N ASN A 82 -19.82 8.09 -4.75
CA ASN A 82 -19.03 7.61 -5.88
C ASN A 82 -18.21 6.36 -5.55
N ARG A 83 -18.45 5.71 -4.43
CA ARG A 83 -17.71 4.50 -4.03
C ARG A 83 -18.09 3.30 -4.89
N LYS A 84 -17.78 3.39 -6.16
CA LYS A 84 -17.94 2.34 -7.16
C LYS A 84 -16.59 2.09 -7.81
N THR A 85 -16.26 0.82 -8.03
CA THR A 85 -15.09 0.40 -8.79
C THR A 85 -15.55 -0.36 -10.01
N TRP A 86 -14.87 -0.20 -11.11
CA TRP A 86 -15.15 -0.89 -12.34
C TRP A 86 -14.04 -1.89 -12.65
N ILE A 87 -14.40 -2.98 -13.33
CA ILE A 87 -13.46 -4.00 -13.81
C ILE A 87 -13.60 -4.06 -15.32
N TRP A 88 -12.50 -4.01 -16.02
CA TRP A 88 -12.50 -4.28 -17.46
C TRP A 88 -12.72 -5.76 -17.70
N ARG A 89 -13.77 -6.10 -18.46
CA ARG A 89 -14.10 -7.47 -18.82
C ARG A 89 -14.78 -7.53 -20.18
N ASP A 90 -14.28 -8.38 -21.08
CA ASP A 90 -14.89 -8.67 -22.38
C ASP A 90 -15.18 -7.38 -23.18
N GLY A 91 -14.21 -6.46 -23.25
CA GLY A 91 -14.29 -5.23 -24.04
C GLY A 91 -15.10 -4.08 -23.43
N ARG A 92 -15.48 -4.16 -22.14
CA ARG A 92 -16.25 -3.08 -21.47
C ARG A 92 -15.94 -2.99 -19.98
N LEU A 93 -16.24 -1.84 -19.39
CA LEU A 93 -16.22 -1.64 -17.95
C LEU A 93 -17.47 -2.27 -17.32
N VAL A 94 -17.29 -3.21 -16.39
CA VAL A 94 -18.32 -3.88 -15.64
C VAL A 94 -18.19 -3.49 -14.17
N ARG A 95 -19.30 -3.11 -13.53
CA ARG A 95 -19.29 -2.68 -12.14
C ARG A 95 -18.83 -3.80 -11.21
N TYR A 96 -17.91 -3.49 -10.30
CA TYR A 96 -17.53 -4.39 -9.21
C TYR A 96 -18.76 -4.73 -8.36
N PRO A 97 -18.96 -6.00 -7.96
CA PRO A 97 -20.19 -6.40 -7.29
C PRO A 97 -20.42 -5.68 -5.97
N GLU A 98 -21.60 -5.13 -5.78
CA GLU A 98 -22.03 -4.63 -4.47
C GLU A 98 -22.23 -5.78 -3.47
N GLY A 99 -21.99 -5.50 -2.19
CA GLY A 99 -22.10 -6.50 -1.15
C GLY A 99 -20.96 -7.51 -1.15
N PHE A 100 -19.78 -7.11 -1.63
CA PHE A 100 -18.53 -7.84 -1.47
C PHE A 100 -17.59 -7.09 -0.52
N GLN A 101 -16.94 -7.84 0.35
CA GLN A 101 -15.80 -7.34 1.13
C GLN A 101 -14.52 -7.86 0.49
N LEU A 102 -13.80 -7.00 -0.23
CA LEU A 102 -12.79 -7.42 -1.19
C LEU A 102 -13.40 -8.48 -2.13
N MET A 103 -12.81 -9.66 -2.28
CA MET A 103 -13.33 -10.75 -3.14
C MET A 103 -14.38 -11.63 -2.46
N VAL A 104 -14.79 -11.37 -1.22
CA VAL A 104 -15.68 -12.23 -0.42
C VAL A 104 -17.11 -11.69 -0.42
N PRO A 105 -18.11 -12.47 -0.87
CA PRO A 105 -19.52 -12.05 -0.85
C PRO A 105 -20.07 -12.02 0.58
N THR A 106 -20.81 -10.96 0.92
CA THR A 106 -21.45 -10.81 2.24
C THR A 106 -22.87 -11.38 2.29
N SER A 107 -23.46 -11.70 1.14
CA SER A 107 -24.80 -12.28 1.03
C SER A 107 -24.96 -13.08 -0.26
N VAL A 108 -25.92 -14.02 -0.26
CA VAL A 108 -26.32 -14.77 -1.46
C VAL A 108 -26.80 -13.84 -2.58
N MET A 109 -27.53 -12.78 -2.22
CA MET A 109 -28.05 -11.83 -3.19
C MET A 109 -26.93 -11.05 -3.89
N ALA A 110 -25.84 -10.76 -3.19
CA ALA A 110 -24.65 -10.11 -3.77
C ALA A 110 -24.03 -10.98 -4.88
N ILE A 111 -23.99 -12.31 -4.68
CA ILE A 111 -23.52 -13.26 -5.70
C ILE A 111 -24.45 -13.26 -6.92
N LEU A 112 -25.76 -13.43 -6.69
CA LEU A 112 -26.75 -13.56 -7.77
C LEU A 112 -26.81 -12.30 -8.65
N ARG A 113 -26.77 -11.13 -8.05
CA ARG A 113 -26.84 -9.83 -8.74
C ARG A 113 -25.53 -9.40 -9.39
N SER A 114 -24.40 -10.08 -9.13
CA SER A 114 -23.12 -9.70 -9.70
C SER A 114 -23.15 -9.77 -11.24
N PRO A 115 -22.91 -8.68 -11.96
CA PRO A 115 -22.78 -8.70 -13.42
C PRO A 115 -21.40 -9.19 -13.87
N LEU A 116 -20.44 -9.24 -12.95
CA LEU A 116 -19.05 -9.60 -13.21
C LEU A 116 -18.79 -11.11 -13.25
N LEU A 117 -19.69 -11.93 -12.69
CA LEU A 117 -19.45 -13.36 -12.50
C LEU A 117 -20.33 -14.20 -13.42
N SER A 118 -19.76 -15.24 -14.03
CA SER A 118 -20.49 -16.25 -14.77
C SER A 118 -21.39 -17.08 -13.86
N ILE A 119 -22.34 -17.83 -14.46
CA ILE A 119 -23.23 -18.74 -13.73
C ILE A 119 -22.41 -19.79 -12.97
N GLY A 120 -21.36 -20.35 -13.60
CA GLY A 120 -20.48 -21.33 -12.97
C GLY A 120 -19.75 -20.78 -11.73
N ALA A 121 -19.21 -19.55 -11.81
CA ALA A 121 -18.60 -18.89 -10.67
C ALA A 121 -19.60 -18.61 -9.54
N LYS A 122 -20.82 -18.18 -9.87
CA LYS A 122 -21.91 -17.99 -8.90
C LYS A 122 -22.24 -19.27 -8.15
N ILE A 123 -22.37 -20.39 -8.86
CA ILE A 123 -22.62 -21.71 -8.24
C ILE A 123 -21.49 -22.10 -7.29
N LYS A 124 -20.22 -21.92 -7.71
CA LYS A 124 -19.05 -22.20 -6.87
C LYS A 124 -19.05 -21.36 -5.60
N MET A 125 -19.34 -20.06 -5.72
CA MET A 125 -19.43 -19.15 -4.58
C MET A 125 -20.60 -19.49 -3.63
N LEU A 126 -21.74 -19.94 -4.17
CA LEU A 126 -22.87 -20.41 -3.35
C LEU A 126 -22.52 -21.68 -2.59
N ALA A 127 -21.81 -22.62 -3.22
CA ALA A 127 -21.36 -23.86 -2.57
C ALA A 127 -20.39 -23.59 -1.41
N GLU A 128 -19.61 -22.50 -1.45
CA GLU A 128 -18.68 -22.11 -0.40
C GLU A 128 -19.37 -21.89 0.96
N TRP A 129 -20.63 -21.42 0.98
CA TRP A 129 -21.40 -21.20 2.22
C TRP A 129 -21.62 -22.46 3.05
N PHE A 130 -21.52 -23.63 2.44
CA PHE A 130 -21.71 -24.93 3.07
C PHE A 130 -20.40 -25.59 3.51
N ARG A 131 -19.24 -24.96 3.24
CA ARG A 131 -17.94 -25.49 3.68
C ARG A 131 -17.87 -25.59 5.20
N ARG A 132 -17.29 -26.67 5.67
CA ARG A 132 -17.08 -26.92 7.11
C ARG A 132 -15.62 -26.68 7.48
N PRO A 133 -15.33 -26.31 8.74
CA PRO A 133 -13.97 -26.24 9.23
C PRO A 133 -13.26 -27.58 9.02
N VAL A 134 -12.00 -27.54 8.64
CA VAL A 134 -11.14 -28.73 8.55
C VAL A 134 -10.38 -28.93 9.85
N SER A 135 -10.12 -30.19 10.25
CA SER A 135 -9.44 -30.51 11.49
C SER A 135 -7.97 -30.04 11.53
N ARG A 136 -7.34 -29.95 10.36
CA ARG A 136 -6.02 -29.36 10.18
C ARG A 136 -6.12 -28.32 9.06
N PRO A 137 -6.20 -27.02 9.41
CA PRO A 137 -6.14 -25.98 8.40
C PRO A 137 -4.81 -26.05 7.64
N PRO A 138 -4.81 -25.78 6.34
CA PRO A 138 -3.56 -25.69 5.58
C PRO A 138 -2.65 -24.62 6.22
N GLY A 139 -1.35 -24.78 6.07
CA GLY A 139 -0.36 -23.74 6.39
C GLY A 139 -0.51 -22.54 5.48
N ASP A 140 0.49 -21.66 5.49
CA ASP A 140 0.51 -20.52 4.56
C ASP A 140 0.54 -21.01 3.11
N ARG A 141 -0.26 -20.36 2.25
CA ARG A 141 -0.42 -20.70 0.85
C ARG A 141 -0.64 -19.45 -0.01
N PRO A 142 -0.45 -19.55 -1.33
CA PRO A 142 -0.72 -18.44 -2.23
C PRO A 142 -2.17 -17.92 -2.13
N VAL A 143 -2.35 -16.60 -2.25
CA VAL A 143 -3.69 -16.00 -2.31
C VAL A 143 -4.53 -16.59 -3.45
N ALA A 144 -3.90 -16.86 -4.62
CA ALA A 144 -4.60 -17.47 -5.75
C ALA A 144 -5.18 -18.85 -5.41
N GLU A 145 -4.43 -19.68 -4.68
CA GLU A 145 -4.90 -20.98 -4.18
C GLU A 145 -6.03 -20.79 -3.16
N PHE A 146 -5.83 -19.92 -2.16
CA PHE A 146 -6.85 -19.63 -1.14
C PHE A 146 -8.17 -19.17 -1.78
N VAL A 147 -8.13 -18.19 -2.68
CA VAL A 147 -9.32 -17.65 -3.34
C VAL A 147 -9.93 -18.66 -4.32
N GLY A 148 -9.09 -19.38 -5.08
CA GLY A 148 -9.51 -20.41 -6.02
C GLY A 148 -10.26 -21.55 -5.34
N ASP A 149 -9.77 -22.01 -4.19
CA ASP A 149 -10.40 -23.04 -3.38
C ASP A 149 -11.79 -22.64 -2.89
N HIS A 150 -11.92 -21.40 -2.39
CA HIS A 150 -13.18 -20.90 -1.86
C HIS A 150 -14.17 -20.48 -2.95
N PHE A 151 -13.69 -19.71 -3.95
CA PHE A 151 -14.57 -18.97 -4.86
C PHE A 151 -14.38 -19.31 -6.34
N GLY A 152 -13.37 -20.13 -6.68
CA GLY A 152 -13.07 -20.57 -8.04
C GLY A 152 -12.15 -19.62 -8.80
N GLN A 153 -11.61 -20.08 -9.94
CA GLN A 153 -10.61 -19.38 -10.74
C GLN A 153 -11.09 -18.02 -11.24
N GLU A 154 -12.36 -17.89 -11.60
CA GLU A 154 -12.92 -16.62 -12.08
C GLU A 154 -12.89 -15.53 -11.00
N ALA A 155 -13.03 -15.91 -9.72
CA ALA A 155 -12.85 -14.99 -8.60
C ALA A 155 -11.38 -14.57 -8.41
N VAL A 156 -10.44 -15.47 -8.69
CA VAL A 156 -9.01 -15.10 -8.73
C VAL A 156 -8.77 -14.09 -9.82
N ASP A 157 -9.24 -14.37 -11.05
CA ASP A 157 -8.94 -13.57 -12.24
C ASP A 157 -9.56 -12.17 -12.24
N TYR A 158 -10.80 -12.04 -11.76
CA TYR A 158 -11.58 -10.80 -11.90
C TYR A 158 -11.82 -10.06 -10.57
N LEU A 159 -11.59 -10.70 -9.43
CA LEU A 159 -11.75 -10.06 -8.12
C LEU A 159 -10.41 -9.94 -7.39
N ALA A 160 -9.73 -11.05 -7.09
CA ALA A 160 -8.52 -11.02 -6.26
C ALA A 160 -7.32 -10.39 -6.99
N GLU A 161 -7.03 -10.84 -8.21
CA GLU A 161 -5.86 -10.37 -8.97
C GLU A 161 -5.90 -8.87 -9.19
N PRO A 162 -6.95 -8.26 -9.79
CA PRO A 162 -6.93 -6.83 -10.04
C PRO A 162 -6.93 -5.97 -8.77
N LEU A 163 -7.58 -6.42 -7.69
CA LEU A 163 -7.55 -5.71 -6.41
C LEU A 163 -6.16 -5.75 -5.77
N LEU A 164 -5.54 -6.93 -5.71
CA LEU A 164 -4.27 -7.12 -5.02
C LEU A 164 -3.08 -6.58 -5.82
N SER A 165 -3.14 -6.65 -7.14
CA SER A 165 -2.14 -5.99 -7.98
C SER A 165 -2.18 -4.47 -7.82
N GLY A 166 -3.35 -3.87 -7.61
CA GLY A 166 -3.50 -2.44 -7.29
C GLY A 166 -2.99 -2.05 -5.90
N ILE A 167 -3.08 -2.95 -4.92
CA ILE A 167 -2.68 -2.68 -3.52
C ILE A 167 -1.21 -3.03 -3.27
N TYR A 168 -0.77 -4.20 -3.75
CA TYR A 168 0.55 -4.77 -3.45
C TYR A 168 1.51 -4.71 -4.64
N GLY A 169 1.02 -4.41 -5.85
CA GLY A 169 1.83 -4.53 -7.07
C GLY A 169 2.34 -5.95 -7.31
N GLY A 170 1.70 -6.96 -6.72
CA GLY A 170 2.17 -8.34 -6.68
C GLY A 170 1.19 -9.33 -7.32
N GLU A 171 1.69 -10.53 -7.58
CA GLU A 171 0.91 -11.62 -8.17
C GLU A 171 0.26 -12.48 -7.08
N PRO A 172 -1.06 -12.70 -7.10
CA PRO A 172 -1.76 -13.57 -6.14
C PRO A 172 -1.19 -15.00 -6.06
N ALA A 173 -0.56 -15.48 -7.12
CA ALA A 173 0.10 -16.78 -7.16
C ALA A 173 1.36 -16.88 -6.27
N LEU A 174 1.94 -15.75 -5.86
CA LEU A 174 3.14 -15.68 -5.04
C LEU A 174 2.85 -15.11 -3.64
N LEU A 175 1.84 -14.25 -3.53
CA LEU A 175 1.49 -13.56 -2.28
C LEU A 175 0.92 -14.54 -1.24
N SER A 176 1.39 -14.43 0.00
CA SER A 176 0.94 -15.19 1.16
C SER A 176 -0.49 -14.82 1.56
N ALA A 177 -1.38 -15.80 1.65
CA ALA A 177 -2.72 -15.58 2.15
C ALA A 177 -2.71 -15.16 3.64
N GLU A 178 -1.83 -15.72 4.45
CA GLU A 178 -1.71 -15.35 5.88
C GLU A 178 -1.23 -13.91 6.09
N SER A 179 -0.34 -13.43 5.23
CA SER A 179 0.22 -12.08 5.36
C SER A 179 -0.67 -11.00 4.73
N VAL A 180 -1.35 -11.31 3.61
CA VAL A 180 -2.14 -10.35 2.82
C VAL A 180 -3.62 -10.35 3.21
N LEU A 181 -4.17 -11.52 3.56
CA LEU A 181 -5.58 -11.74 3.89
C LEU A 181 -5.79 -12.37 5.29
N PRO A 182 -5.07 -11.93 6.35
CA PRO A 182 -5.03 -12.62 7.65
C PRO A 182 -6.42 -12.85 8.24
N LYS A 183 -7.33 -11.86 8.12
CA LYS A 183 -8.70 -12.00 8.62
C LYS A 183 -9.47 -13.09 7.89
N PHE A 184 -9.31 -13.23 6.58
CA PHE A 184 -10.02 -14.27 5.84
C PHE A 184 -9.49 -15.67 6.14
N VAL A 185 -8.19 -15.81 6.34
CA VAL A 185 -7.58 -17.07 6.80
C VAL A 185 -8.07 -17.43 8.21
N GLU A 186 -8.20 -16.46 9.11
CA GLU A 186 -8.78 -16.68 10.44
C GLU A 186 -10.26 -17.15 10.34
N LEU A 187 -11.06 -16.50 9.49
CA LEU A 187 -12.45 -16.88 9.25
C LEU A 187 -12.58 -18.27 8.65
N GLU A 188 -11.68 -18.66 7.73
CA GLU A 188 -11.61 -20.04 7.21
C GLU A 188 -11.38 -21.04 8.36
N ARG A 189 -10.37 -20.78 9.19
CA ARG A 189 -10.05 -21.66 10.34
C ARG A 189 -11.23 -21.81 11.30
N LYS A 190 -11.92 -20.71 11.57
CA LYS A 190 -13.02 -20.67 12.55
C LYS A 190 -14.35 -21.24 12.02
N TYR A 191 -14.68 -20.93 10.76
CA TYR A 191 -15.99 -21.23 10.20
C TYR A 191 -15.97 -22.21 9.03
N GLY A 192 -14.82 -22.48 8.43
CA GLY A 192 -14.67 -23.24 7.21
C GLY A 192 -15.07 -22.46 5.97
N SER A 193 -16.19 -21.72 6.03
CA SER A 193 -16.66 -20.81 5.00
C SER A 193 -16.25 -19.38 5.34
N VAL A 194 -15.49 -18.76 4.44
CA VAL A 194 -15.06 -17.35 4.58
C VAL A 194 -16.26 -16.41 4.42
N ALA A 195 -17.17 -16.68 3.47
CA ALA A 195 -18.38 -15.87 3.25
C ALA A 195 -19.30 -15.88 4.49
N ARG A 196 -19.50 -17.07 5.08
CA ARG A 196 -20.27 -17.20 6.33
C ARG A 196 -19.57 -16.49 7.49
N GLY A 197 -18.23 -16.55 7.55
CA GLY A 197 -17.43 -15.86 8.55
C GLY A 197 -17.57 -14.34 8.45
N VAL A 198 -17.43 -13.77 7.26
CA VAL A 198 -17.62 -12.33 7.01
C VAL A 198 -19.02 -11.85 7.42
N ARG A 199 -20.06 -12.65 7.15
CA ARG A 199 -21.42 -12.33 7.58
C ARG A 199 -21.58 -12.33 9.11
N LYS A 200 -20.89 -13.24 9.80
CA LYS A 200 -20.95 -13.33 11.28
C LYS A 200 -20.10 -12.27 11.97
N GLU A 201 -19.02 -11.88 11.33
CA GLU A 201 -18.07 -10.88 11.83
C GLU A 201 -17.91 -9.75 10.80
N PRO A 202 -18.95 -8.92 10.59
CA PRO A 202 -18.90 -7.85 9.61
C PRO A 202 -17.81 -6.83 9.98
N ALA A 203 -17.20 -6.24 8.98
CA ALA A 203 -16.30 -5.11 9.20
C ALA A 203 -17.09 -3.95 9.86
N LYS A 204 -16.48 -3.29 10.83
CA LYS A 204 -17.08 -2.10 11.43
C LYS A 204 -17.24 -1.04 10.34
N SER A 205 -18.46 -0.62 10.08
CA SER A 205 -18.78 0.48 9.17
C SER A 205 -19.00 1.76 9.99
N GLY A 206 -18.36 2.83 9.57
CA GLY A 206 -18.54 4.16 10.15
C GLY A 206 -17.63 5.15 9.46
N GLY A 207 -18.21 6.11 8.72
CA GLY A 207 -17.48 7.12 7.98
C GLY A 207 -16.90 6.64 6.63
N PRO A 208 -16.17 7.51 5.93
CA PRO A 208 -15.62 7.23 4.62
C PRO A 208 -14.59 6.09 4.68
N ALA A 209 -14.59 5.22 3.64
CA ALA A 209 -13.67 4.08 3.60
C ALA A 209 -12.20 4.50 3.49
N PHE A 210 -11.96 5.61 2.79
CA PHE A 210 -10.65 6.20 2.58
C PHE A 210 -10.62 7.64 3.06
N GLN A 211 -9.48 8.02 3.60
CA GLN A 211 -9.16 9.41 3.93
C GLN A 211 -7.85 9.83 3.27
N ALA A 212 -7.69 11.13 3.07
CA ALA A 212 -6.52 11.79 2.54
C ALA A 212 -6.30 13.14 3.21
N LEU A 213 -5.22 13.81 2.88
CA LEU A 213 -4.99 15.21 3.24
C LEU A 213 -5.44 16.14 2.11
N ARG A 214 -6.09 17.23 2.42
CA ARG A 214 -6.62 18.22 1.45
C ARG A 214 -5.57 18.69 0.46
N GLY A 215 -4.41 19.10 0.91
CA GLY A 215 -3.28 19.53 0.07
C GLY A 215 -2.29 18.43 -0.30
N GLY A 216 -2.64 17.15 -0.06
CA GLY A 216 -1.78 16.01 -0.37
C GLY A 216 -0.82 15.60 0.74
N PHE A 217 -0.13 14.48 0.52
CA PHE A 217 0.77 13.91 1.52
C PHE A 217 2.06 14.72 1.75
N GLN A 218 2.41 15.62 0.84
CA GLN A 218 3.52 16.54 1.08
C GLN A 218 3.31 17.37 2.34
N GLN A 219 2.06 17.75 2.68
CA GLN A 219 1.76 18.44 3.94
C GLN A 219 2.21 17.64 5.18
N LEU A 220 2.03 16.32 5.17
CA LEU A 220 2.51 15.47 6.25
C LEU A 220 4.04 15.40 6.27
N VAL A 221 4.67 15.23 5.11
CA VAL A 221 6.15 15.22 5.00
C VAL A 221 6.74 16.51 5.56
N ASP A 222 6.21 17.66 5.13
CA ASP A 222 6.70 18.98 5.56
C ASP A 222 6.49 19.18 7.08
N ARG A 223 5.37 18.69 7.60
CA ARG A 223 5.07 18.81 9.04
C ARG A 223 5.94 17.93 9.92
N LEU A 224 6.34 16.74 9.44
CA LEU A 224 7.23 15.81 10.12
C LEU A 224 8.70 16.10 9.85
N ALA A 225 9.01 17.02 8.93
CA ALA A 225 10.38 17.30 8.52
C ALA A 225 11.24 17.77 9.70
N VAL A 226 12.42 17.18 9.80
CA VAL A 226 13.45 17.52 10.78
C VAL A 226 14.77 17.75 10.03
N PRO A 227 15.76 18.41 10.63
CA PRO A 227 17.11 18.45 10.06
C PRO A 227 17.62 17.04 9.78
N TYR A 228 18.21 16.84 8.60
CA TYR A 228 18.75 15.55 8.19
C TYR A 228 20.10 15.73 7.49
N GLU A 229 20.84 14.64 7.48
CA GLU A 229 22.15 14.58 6.81
C GLU A 229 22.03 13.77 5.54
N ARG A 230 22.53 14.35 4.44
CA ARG A 230 22.44 13.73 3.12
C ARG A 230 23.52 12.69 2.94
N ALA A 231 23.29 11.50 3.50
CA ALA A 231 24.19 10.36 3.37
C ALA A 231 23.41 9.03 3.49
N PRO A 232 23.83 7.96 2.79
CA PRO A 232 23.39 6.61 3.08
C PRO A 232 24.02 6.12 4.38
N ILE A 233 23.37 5.14 5.05
CA ILE A 233 24.04 4.31 6.04
C ILE A 233 24.77 3.18 5.29
N GLU A 234 26.08 3.15 5.43
CA GLU A 234 26.97 2.23 4.72
C GLU A 234 27.26 0.97 5.50
N ALA A 235 27.33 1.08 6.84
CA ALA A 235 27.59 -0.05 7.74
C ALA A 235 27.03 0.22 9.14
N VAL A 236 26.69 -0.84 9.84
CA VAL A 236 26.28 -0.84 11.25
C VAL A 236 27.22 -1.73 12.03
N GLU A 237 27.70 -1.27 13.16
CA GLU A 237 28.38 -2.04 14.19
C GLU A 237 27.62 -1.93 15.52
N ALA A 238 28.08 -2.60 16.57
CA ALA A 238 27.36 -2.70 17.84
C ALA A 238 26.91 -1.35 18.43
N ASN A 239 27.76 -0.33 18.36
CA ASN A 239 27.52 0.98 18.99
C ASN A 239 27.73 2.15 18.04
N ARG A 240 27.86 1.91 16.73
CA ARG A 240 28.11 2.97 15.76
C ARG A 240 27.62 2.60 14.36
N VAL A 241 27.38 3.62 13.55
CA VAL A 241 27.03 3.46 12.14
C VAL A 241 28.02 4.24 11.29
N ARG A 242 28.28 3.77 10.09
CA ARG A 242 29.03 4.52 9.08
C ARG A 242 28.06 5.22 8.14
N ALA A 243 28.18 6.54 8.06
CA ALA A 243 27.36 7.37 7.21
C ALA A 243 28.21 8.43 6.51
N GLY A 244 28.16 8.52 5.19
CA GLY A 244 28.96 9.47 4.41
C GLY A 244 30.47 9.31 4.62
N GLY A 245 30.93 8.10 4.84
CA GLY A 245 32.35 7.78 5.11
C GLY A 245 32.80 7.94 6.57
N GLU A 246 31.98 8.53 7.45
CA GLU A 246 32.32 8.80 8.85
C GLU A 246 31.59 7.85 9.81
N TRP A 247 32.24 7.50 10.93
CA TRP A 247 31.64 6.72 12.01
C TRP A 247 30.93 7.63 13.01
N VAL A 248 29.67 7.29 13.31
CA VAL A 248 28.78 8.00 14.22
C VAL A 248 28.38 7.08 15.37
N GLU A 249 28.69 7.47 16.60
CA GLU A 249 28.29 6.72 17.80
C GLU A 249 26.76 6.71 18.00
N ALA A 250 26.19 5.52 18.21
CA ALA A 250 24.76 5.33 18.34
C ALA A 250 24.43 4.30 19.42
N SER A 251 23.61 4.68 20.39
CA SER A 251 23.05 3.72 21.37
C SER A 251 21.89 2.91 20.78
N HIS A 252 21.20 3.46 19.79
CA HIS A 252 20.14 2.79 19.02
C HIS A 252 20.24 3.17 17.55
N VAL A 253 20.00 2.19 16.68
CA VAL A 253 19.97 2.34 15.22
C VAL A 253 18.61 1.91 14.72
N ILE A 254 17.87 2.82 14.09
CA ILE A 254 16.59 2.55 13.45
C ILE A 254 16.81 2.53 11.93
N LEU A 255 16.81 1.35 11.31
CA LEU A 255 16.88 1.20 9.86
C LEU A 255 15.47 1.26 9.27
N ALA A 256 15.12 2.40 8.68
CA ALA A 256 13.85 2.68 8.00
C ALA A 256 14.04 2.91 6.48
N CYS A 257 15.11 2.38 5.91
CA CYS A 257 15.56 2.59 4.52
C CYS A 257 15.19 1.46 3.54
N GLY A 258 14.26 0.58 3.91
CA GLY A 258 13.90 -0.59 3.13
C GLY A 258 14.83 -1.79 3.37
N ALA A 259 14.30 -3.01 3.09
CA ALA A 259 14.99 -4.24 3.49
C ALA A 259 16.35 -4.42 2.82
N ARG A 260 16.47 -4.11 1.51
CA ARG A 260 17.73 -4.25 0.78
C ARG A 260 18.83 -3.31 1.30
N ALA A 261 18.52 -2.04 1.47
CA ALA A 261 19.49 -1.08 2.01
C ALA A 261 19.86 -1.42 3.47
N SER A 262 18.90 -1.95 4.25
CA SER A 262 19.17 -2.46 5.59
C SER A 262 20.09 -3.69 5.56
N ALA A 263 19.91 -4.61 4.59
CA ALA A 263 20.78 -5.77 4.40
C ALA A 263 22.21 -5.34 4.08
N ASP A 264 22.37 -4.40 3.16
CA ASP A 264 23.70 -3.88 2.79
C ASP A 264 24.42 -3.28 4.01
N ALA A 265 23.72 -2.48 4.81
CA ALA A 265 24.27 -1.86 6.02
C ALA A 265 24.63 -2.88 7.13
N LEU A 266 23.91 -4.01 7.20
CA LEU A 266 24.08 -5.03 8.22
C LEU A 266 25.04 -6.17 7.82
N ARG A 267 25.47 -6.22 6.58
CA ARG A 267 26.20 -7.37 6.00
C ARG A 267 27.44 -7.78 6.80
N TRP A 268 28.17 -6.78 7.33
CA TRP A 268 29.36 -7.02 8.15
C TRP A 268 29.06 -7.31 9.61
N LEU A 269 27.93 -6.82 10.14
CA LEU A 269 27.50 -7.09 11.51
C LEU A 269 26.91 -8.50 11.65
N ASP A 270 26.03 -8.87 10.71
CA ASP A 270 25.30 -10.13 10.72
C ASP A 270 24.91 -10.52 9.27
N GLY A 271 25.74 -11.35 8.64
CA GLY A 271 25.54 -11.79 7.28
C GLY A 271 24.30 -12.67 7.09
N GLU A 272 23.85 -13.39 8.13
CA GLU A 272 22.64 -14.21 8.06
C GLU A 272 21.39 -13.33 8.11
N LEU A 273 21.34 -12.35 9.01
CA LEU A 273 20.28 -11.34 9.07
C LEU A 273 20.18 -10.57 7.74
N ALA A 274 21.32 -10.14 7.19
CA ALA A 274 21.38 -9.49 5.89
C ALA A 274 20.81 -10.39 4.78
N GLY A 275 21.15 -11.68 4.75
CA GLY A 275 20.60 -12.63 3.80
C GLY A 275 19.08 -12.83 3.93
N GLN A 276 18.51 -12.81 5.14
CA GLN A 276 17.07 -12.86 5.35
C GLN A 276 16.36 -11.59 4.82
N LEU A 277 16.96 -10.41 5.00
CA LEU A 277 16.46 -9.13 4.49
C LEU A 277 16.54 -9.08 2.96
N ASP A 278 17.63 -9.50 2.34
CA ASP A 278 17.79 -9.59 0.87
C ASP A 278 16.75 -10.53 0.23
N GLY A 279 16.29 -11.53 0.98
CA GLY A 279 15.23 -12.44 0.54
C GLY A 279 13.85 -11.82 0.43
N ILE A 280 13.62 -10.58 0.90
CA ILE A 280 12.36 -9.87 0.74
C ILE A 280 12.33 -9.24 -0.66
N GLN A 281 11.45 -9.75 -1.50
CA GLN A 281 11.29 -9.24 -2.86
C GLN A 281 10.52 -7.92 -2.87
N TYR A 282 10.75 -7.12 -3.90
CA TYR A 282 10.05 -5.85 -4.13
C TYR A 282 9.57 -5.76 -5.57
N SER A 283 8.39 -5.22 -5.79
CA SER A 283 7.95 -4.75 -7.10
C SER A 283 8.15 -3.25 -7.24
N SER A 284 8.19 -2.81 -8.49
CA SER A 284 8.21 -1.40 -8.86
C SER A 284 6.78 -0.93 -9.16
N ALA A 285 6.54 0.37 -9.02
CA ALA A 285 5.28 0.99 -9.39
C ALA A 285 5.56 2.23 -10.24
N THR A 286 4.82 2.39 -11.33
CA THR A 286 4.84 3.63 -12.11
C THR A 286 3.44 4.25 -12.09
N VAL A 287 3.38 5.50 -11.67
CA VAL A 287 2.15 6.29 -11.58
C VAL A 287 2.22 7.41 -12.61
N VAL A 288 1.18 7.53 -13.44
CA VAL A 288 1.04 8.60 -14.42
C VAL A 288 -0.17 9.44 -14.04
N GLY A 289 0.09 10.69 -13.63
CA GLY A 289 -0.93 11.71 -13.36
C GLY A 289 -1.26 12.51 -14.60
N LEU A 290 -2.54 12.66 -14.93
CA LEU A 290 -3.00 13.39 -16.12
C LEU A 290 -4.16 14.31 -15.75
N GLY A 291 -4.13 15.54 -16.29
CA GLY A 291 -5.22 16.51 -16.15
C GLY A 291 -5.93 16.76 -17.49
N TYR A 292 -7.25 16.93 -17.45
CA TYR A 292 -8.07 17.24 -18.64
C TYR A 292 -9.14 18.27 -18.29
N ARG A 293 -9.69 18.94 -19.31
CA ARG A 293 -10.96 19.67 -19.17
C ARG A 293 -12.10 18.67 -19.09
N ARG A 294 -13.06 18.89 -18.21
CA ARG A 294 -14.21 17.97 -18.01
C ARG A 294 -15.03 17.76 -19.28
N GLU A 295 -15.20 18.82 -20.08
CA GLU A 295 -15.96 18.82 -21.35
C GLU A 295 -15.36 17.86 -22.39
N GLN A 296 -14.06 17.59 -22.35
CA GLN A 296 -13.37 16.67 -23.26
C GLN A 296 -13.64 15.19 -22.94
N ILE A 297 -14.22 14.89 -21.77
CA ILE A 297 -14.40 13.54 -21.29
C ILE A 297 -15.88 13.17 -21.35
N GLN A 298 -16.24 12.28 -22.27
CA GLN A 298 -17.62 11.83 -22.45
C GLN A 298 -18.09 10.87 -21.34
N HIS A 299 -17.16 10.11 -20.73
CA HIS A 299 -17.47 9.15 -19.66
C HIS A 299 -18.03 9.86 -18.42
N ALA A 300 -19.05 9.27 -17.79
CA ALA A 300 -19.74 9.86 -16.62
C ALA A 300 -18.85 10.06 -15.40
N LEU A 301 -17.77 9.28 -15.25
CA LEU A 301 -16.85 9.28 -14.11
C LEU A 301 -17.59 9.00 -12.77
N ASP A 302 -18.60 8.14 -12.78
CA ASP A 302 -19.46 7.81 -11.65
C ASP A 302 -18.87 6.72 -10.75
N GLY A 303 -17.61 6.85 -10.40
CA GLY A 303 -16.88 5.89 -9.56
C GLY A 303 -15.51 6.40 -9.13
N PHE A 304 -14.76 5.53 -8.44
CA PHE A 304 -13.38 5.81 -8.04
C PHE A 304 -12.37 5.48 -9.14
N GLY A 305 -12.80 4.72 -10.15
CA GLY A 305 -11.93 4.28 -11.21
C GLY A 305 -12.16 2.83 -11.61
N PHE A 306 -11.20 2.28 -12.34
CA PHE A 306 -11.28 0.90 -12.81
C PHE A 306 -9.96 0.15 -12.65
N LEU A 307 -10.09 -1.18 -12.62
CA LEU A 307 -8.98 -2.13 -12.59
C LEU A 307 -9.03 -2.98 -13.86
N VAL A 308 -7.86 -3.37 -14.35
CA VAL A 308 -7.72 -4.20 -15.53
C VAL A 308 -7.08 -5.54 -15.14
N PRO A 309 -7.82 -6.66 -15.22
CA PRO A 309 -7.30 -7.98 -14.90
C PRO A 309 -6.11 -8.38 -15.77
N LYS A 310 -5.14 -9.11 -15.19
CA LYS A 310 -3.90 -9.53 -15.86
C LYS A 310 -4.13 -10.15 -17.24
N LYS A 311 -5.18 -10.94 -17.38
CA LYS A 311 -5.51 -11.64 -18.63
C LYS A 311 -6.09 -10.74 -19.73
N GLU A 312 -6.50 -9.51 -19.41
CA GLU A 312 -7.12 -8.57 -20.36
C GLU A 312 -6.31 -7.28 -20.55
N ARG A 313 -5.28 -7.07 -19.74
CA ARG A 313 -4.48 -5.85 -19.81
C ARG A 313 -3.29 -5.97 -20.76
N ASN A 314 -2.87 -4.82 -21.27
CA ASN A 314 -1.53 -4.63 -21.81
C ASN A 314 -0.60 -4.33 -20.61
N ARG A 315 -0.22 -3.07 -20.40
CA ARG A 315 0.64 -2.65 -19.28
C ARG A 315 -0.08 -1.81 -18.21
N MET A 316 -1.21 -1.19 -18.55
CA MET A 316 -2.02 -0.44 -17.59
C MET A 316 -2.81 -1.38 -16.70
N THR A 317 -2.62 -1.27 -15.39
CA THR A 317 -3.24 -2.15 -14.38
C THR A 317 -4.49 -1.54 -13.76
N ALA A 318 -4.53 -0.21 -13.64
CA ALA A 318 -5.63 0.52 -13.00
C ALA A 318 -5.65 1.99 -13.43
N CYS A 319 -6.79 2.62 -13.26
CA CYS A 319 -6.94 4.07 -13.33
C CYS A 319 -7.85 4.56 -12.20
N THR A 320 -7.38 5.50 -11.39
CA THR A 320 -8.22 6.22 -10.44
C THR A 320 -8.75 7.49 -11.09
N TRP A 321 -10.07 7.73 -10.96
CA TRP A 321 -10.73 8.98 -11.31
C TRP A 321 -10.67 9.92 -10.11
N VAL A 322 -9.56 10.65 -10.02
CA VAL A 322 -9.17 11.37 -8.80
C VAL A 322 -10.22 12.42 -8.41
N SER A 323 -10.73 13.20 -9.38
CA SER A 323 -11.75 14.22 -9.15
C SER A 323 -13.12 13.66 -8.74
N SER A 324 -13.39 12.37 -9.07
CA SER A 324 -14.61 11.68 -8.63
C SER A 324 -14.46 11.06 -7.24
N LYS A 325 -13.24 10.78 -6.81
CA LYS A 325 -12.92 10.25 -5.49
C LYS A 325 -12.77 11.35 -4.44
N TRP A 326 -12.23 12.53 -4.84
CA TRP A 326 -11.89 13.65 -3.96
C TRP A 326 -12.42 14.99 -4.51
N ASP A 327 -12.86 15.89 -3.62
CA ASP A 327 -13.40 17.20 -4.02
C ASP A 327 -12.35 18.25 -4.43
N CYS A 328 -11.15 18.16 -3.91
CA CYS A 328 -10.19 19.29 -3.97
C CYS A 328 -8.93 18.98 -4.77
N ARG A 329 -8.98 18.02 -5.72
CA ARG A 329 -7.79 17.57 -6.45
C ARG A 329 -7.63 18.18 -7.83
N ALA A 330 -8.68 18.78 -8.37
CA ALA A 330 -8.67 19.46 -9.67
C ALA A 330 -9.44 20.77 -9.57
N PRO A 331 -9.10 21.79 -10.38
CA PRO A 331 -9.89 23.02 -10.52
C PRO A 331 -11.31 22.73 -11.03
N GLU A 332 -12.22 23.66 -10.81
CA GLU A 332 -13.57 23.58 -11.36
C GLU A 332 -13.53 23.42 -12.89
N GLY A 333 -14.43 22.61 -13.45
CA GLY A 333 -14.47 22.30 -14.88
C GLY A 333 -13.33 21.39 -15.37
N HIS A 334 -12.52 20.82 -14.48
CA HIS A 334 -11.42 19.94 -14.81
C HIS A 334 -11.55 18.57 -14.13
N VAL A 335 -10.83 17.59 -14.68
CA VAL A 335 -10.75 16.23 -14.12
C VAL A 335 -9.31 15.74 -14.11
N GLN A 336 -9.02 14.90 -13.15
CA GLN A 336 -7.71 14.31 -12.98
C GLN A 336 -7.80 12.79 -12.98
N PHE A 337 -6.92 12.14 -13.74
CA PHE A 337 -6.71 10.71 -13.75
C PHE A 337 -5.36 10.35 -13.15
N ARG A 338 -5.30 9.19 -12.52
CA ARG A 338 -4.09 8.60 -12.01
C ARG A 338 -4.03 7.16 -12.49
N CYS A 339 -3.16 6.93 -13.48
CA CYS A 339 -2.98 5.65 -14.13
C CYS A 339 -1.80 4.90 -13.51
N PHE A 340 -1.99 3.60 -13.29
CA PHE A 340 -0.96 2.70 -12.82
C PHE A 340 -0.49 1.84 -14.00
N VAL A 341 0.79 1.93 -14.30
CA VAL A 341 1.39 1.25 -15.43
C VAL A 341 2.44 0.27 -14.90
N GLY A 342 2.47 -0.94 -15.44
CA GLY A 342 3.50 -1.91 -15.11
C GLY A 342 4.88 -1.45 -15.58
N ASP A 343 5.90 -2.24 -15.29
CA ASP A 343 7.29 -1.90 -15.62
C ASP A 343 7.44 -1.59 -17.11
N THR A 344 8.00 -0.41 -17.41
CA THR A 344 8.17 0.10 -18.77
C THR A 344 9.56 0.72 -18.90
N ASP A 345 10.30 0.33 -19.90
CA ASP A 345 11.59 0.95 -20.27
C ASP A 345 11.36 2.34 -20.89
N GLY A 346 10.68 3.24 -20.14
CA GLY A 346 10.48 4.64 -20.52
C GLY A 346 9.16 4.99 -21.24
N GLY A 347 8.30 4.03 -21.58
CA GLY A 347 7.05 4.29 -22.32
C GLY A 347 5.78 4.51 -21.47
N ALA A 348 5.89 4.83 -20.18
CA ALA A 348 4.76 4.87 -19.25
C ALA A 348 3.67 5.90 -19.62
N GLU A 349 4.07 7.06 -20.14
CA GLU A 349 3.13 8.08 -20.63
C GLU A 349 2.29 7.52 -21.79
N ALA A 350 2.93 6.98 -22.82
CA ALA A 350 2.25 6.42 -23.98
C ALA A 350 1.32 5.26 -23.57
N GLU A 351 1.75 4.40 -22.65
CA GLU A 351 0.92 3.31 -22.12
C GLU A 351 -0.31 3.81 -21.36
N ALA A 352 -0.16 4.90 -20.58
CA ALA A 352 -1.28 5.51 -19.88
C ALA A 352 -2.29 6.14 -20.86
N LEU A 353 -1.82 6.89 -21.86
CA LEU A 353 -2.67 7.48 -22.92
C LEU A 353 -3.39 6.41 -23.75
N ASN A 354 -2.68 5.38 -24.17
CA ASN A 354 -3.25 4.24 -24.90
C ASN A 354 -4.28 3.49 -24.03
N GLY A 355 -4.01 3.34 -22.72
CA GLY A 355 -4.96 2.78 -21.77
C GLY A 355 -6.23 3.60 -21.64
N LEU A 356 -6.13 4.91 -21.47
CA LEU A 356 -7.29 5.81 -21.41
C LEU A 356 -8.11 5.77 -22.71
N ARG A 357 -7.44 5.75 -23.89
CA ARG A 357 -8.10 5.57 -25.18
C ARG A 357 -8.84 4.24 -25.25
N LYS A 358 -8.17 3.13 -24.93
CA LYS A 358 -8.72 1.78 -25.01
C LYS A 358 -9.89 1.55 -24.06
N TYR A 359 -9.74 1.95 -22.79
CA TYR A 359 -10.68 1.58 -21.72
C TYR A 359 -11.79 2.62 -21.50
N MET A 360 -11.57 3.88 -21.91
CA MET A 360 -12.50 4.97 -21.66
C MET A 360 -12.86 5.77 -22.93
N GLY A 361 -12.24 5.50 -24.09
CA GLY A 361 -12.48 6.25 -25.32
C GLY A 361 -11.97 7.69 -25.28
N ILE A 362 -10.96 7.99 -24.44
CA ILE A 362 -10.42 9.35 -24.33
C ILE A 362 -9.36 9.55 -25.40
N GLU A 363 -9.69 10.40 -26.39
CA GLU A 363 -8.80 10.77 -27.50
C GLU A 363 -8.16 12.16 -27.31
N ALA A 364 -8.67 12.94 -26.36
CA ALA A 364 -8.20 14.30 -26.10
C ALA A 364 -6.78 14.31 -25.54
N GLU A 365 -6.03 15.36 -25.87
CA GLU A 365 -4.71 15.62 -25.28
C GLU A 365 -4.86 16.11 -23.84
N PRO A 366 -4.06 15.61 -22.90
CA PRO A 366 -4.06 16.09 -21.52
C PRO A 366 -3.44 17.49 -21.40
N LEU A 367 -3.88 18.25 -20.40
CA LEU A 367 -3.31 19.54 -20.04
C LEU A 367 -1.90 19.39 -19.48
N PHE A 368 -1.65 18.30 -18.78
CA PHE A 368 -0.33 17.89 -18.30
C PHE A 368 -0.25 16.38 -18.17
N VAL A 369 0.97 15.87 -18.22
CA VAL A 369 1.33 14.50 -17.85
C VAL A 369 2.47 14.55 -16.83
N ARG A 370 2.38 13.74 -15.77
CA ARG A 370 3.44 13.54 -14.78
C ARG A 370 3.69 12.06 -14.58
N VAL A 371 4.90 11.64 -14.84
CA VAL A 371 5.32 10.25 -14.69
C VAL A 371 6.21 10.11 -13.45
N HIS A 372 5.82 9.25 -12.53
CA HIS A 372 6.57 8.96 -11.32
C HIS A 372 6.88 7.47 -11.25
N ALA A 373 8.14 7.11 -11.44
CA ALA A 373 8.62 5.74 -11.29
C ALA A 373 9.17 5.52 -9.87
N TRP A 374 8.71 4.47 -9.23
CA TRP A 374 9.12 4.06 -7.89
C TRP A 374 9.73 2.65 -7.96
N PRO A 375 11.02 2.55 -8.33
CA PRO A 375 11.69 1.25 -8.42
C PRO A 375 11.80 0.63 -7.02
N HIS A 376 11.55 -0.68 -6.94
CA HIS A 376 11.70 -1.47 -5.71
C HIS A 376 11.05 -0.83 -4.47
N SER A 377 9.84 -0.26 -4.63
CA SER A 377 9.16 0.48 -3.55
C SER A 377 8.11 -0.35 -2.79
N MET A 378 7.61 -1.43 -3.40
CA MET A 378 6.51 -2.21 -2.85
C MET A 378 7.00 -3.59 -2.42
N ALA A 379 7.17 -3.78 -1.11
CA ALA A 379 7.57 -5.06 -0.55
C ALA A 379 6.53 -6.15 -0.83
N GLN A 380 7.00 -7.33 -1.26
CA GLN A 380 6.18 -8.46 -1.64
C GLN A 380 6.11 -9.48 -0.51
N TYR A 381 4.93 -9.70 0.01
CA TYR A 381 4.68 -10.65 1.08
C TYR A 381 4.38 -12.04 0.48
N HIS A 382 5.43 -12.70 -0.01
CA HIS A 382 5.33 -14.04 -0.58
C HIS A 382 5.04 -15.10 0.50
N VAL A 383 4.63 -16.29 0.09
CA VAL A 383 4.42 -17.43 0.99
C VAL A 383 5.67 -17.62 1.86
N GLY A 384 5.47 -17.80 3.18
CA GLY A 384 6.54 -17.87 4.18
C GLY A 384 7.06 -16.50 4.66
N HIS A 385 6.43 -15.39 4.24
CA HIS A 385 6.85 -14.04 4.68
C HIS A 385 6.78 -13.88 6.20
N ARG A 386 5.72 -14.37 6.84
CA ARG A 386 5.51 -14.24 8.28
C ARG A 386 6.62 -14.92 9.07
N GLU A 387 7.00 -16.14 8.69
CA GLU A 387 8.09 -16.89 9.31
C GLU A 387 9.45 -16.22 9.06
N ARG A 388 9.65 -15.63 7.88
CA ARG A 388 10.84 -14.84 7.56
C ARG A 388 10.95 -13.63 8.48
N ILE A 389 9.87 -12.87 8.67
CA ILE A 389 9.87 -11.69 9.55
C ILE A 389 10.16 -12.10 11.00
N GLN A 390 9.57 -13.18 11.49
CA GLN A 390 9.87 -13.69 12.84
C GLN A 390 11.35 -14.04 13.02
N ARG A 391 11.99 -14.66 12.00
CA ARG A 391 13.44 -14.92 12.02
C ARG A 391 14.24 -13.64 12.01
N ILE A 392 13.92 -12.69 11.13
CA ILE A 392 14.57 -11.37 11.06
C ILE A 392 14.50 -10.67 12.43
N GLU A 393 13.34 -10.65 13.06
CA GLU A 393 13.14 -10.00 14.37
C GLU A 393 13.92 -10.72 15.49
N GLY A 394 13.93 -12.05 15.47
CA GLY A 394 14.72 -12.84 16.42
C GLY A 394 16.23 -12.60 16.31
N MET A 395 16.73 -12.46 15.09
CA MET A 395 18.13 -12.14 14.82
C MET A 395 18.45 -10.68 15.17
N ALA A 396 17.63 -9.74 14.73
CA ALA A 396 17.80 -8.32 15.05
C ALA A 396 17.78 -8.03 16.56
N ALA A 397 16.99 -8.80 17.33
CA ALA A 397 16.92 -8.67 18.79
C ALA A 397 18.23 -9.06 19.50
N GLN A 398 19.11 -9.84 18.87
CA GLN A 398 20.43 -10.18 19.39
C GLN A 398 21.41 -9.00 19.34
N HIS A 399 21.13 -8.00 18.51
CA HIS A 399 21.91 -6.77 18.37
C HIS A 399 21.28 -5.65 19.20
N ALA A 400 21.88 -5.35 20.36
CA ALA A 400 21.36 -4.33 21.27
C ALA A 400 21.17 -2.98 20.54
N GLY A 401 19.98 -2.40 20.66
CA GLY A 401 19.68 -1.10 20.04
C GLY A 401 19.29 -1.12 18.56
N LEU A 402 19.46 -2.25 17.83
CA LEU A 402 19.02 -2.36 16.44
C LEU A 402 17.50 -2.44 16.33
N ARG A 403 16.92 -1.68 15.41
CA ARG A 403 15.48 -1.68 15.07
C ARG A 403 15.31 -1.60 13.55
N LEU A 404 14.36 -2.35 13.03
CA LEU A 404 13.99 -2.40 11.61
C LEU A 404 12.58 -1.85 11.44
N LEU A 405 12.38 -0.91 10.53
CA LEU A 405 11.10 -0.28 10.21
C LEU A 405 10.86 -0.20 8.71
N GLY A 406 9.62 -0.12 8.32
CA GLY A 406 9.23 0.08 6.93
C GLY A 406 8.14 -0.88 6.47
N ASN A 407 7.77 -0.73 5.20
CA ASN A 407 6.70 -1.49 4.57
C ASN A 407 7.04 -2.98 4.30
N ALA A 408 8.27 -3.39 4.61
CA ALA A 408 8.73 -4.77 4.42
C ALA A 408 8.28 -5.74 5.51
N PHE A 409 7.82 -5.26 6.68
CA PHE A 409 7.68 -6.09 7.87
C PHE A 409 6.23 -6.36 8.28
N HIS A 410 5.50 -5.37 8.80
CA HIS A 410 4.19 -5.55 9.46
C HIS A 410 3.03 -4.82 8.78
N GLY A 411 3.08 -4.68 7.48
CA GLY A 411 2.06 -4.05 6.65
C GLY A 411 2.63 -2.96 5.75
N ILE A 412 2.15 -2.93 4.51
CA ILE A 412 2.60 -1.98 3.50
C ILE A 412 1.88 -0.62 3.60
N GLY A 413 0.78 -0.56 4.34
CA GLY A 413 -0.08 0.62 4.40
C GLY A 413 0.50 1.73 5.27
N ILE A 414 0.15 2.99 4.94
CA ILE A 414 0.50 4.19 5.71
C ILE A 414 0.23 4.00 7.22
N PRO A 415 -0.96 3.55 7.66
CA PRO A 415 -1.22 3.38 9.08
C PRO A 415 -0.34 2.34 9.75
N ASP A 416 0.03 1.27 9.03
CA ASP A 416 0.87 0.21 9.60
C ASP A 416 2.30 0.72 9.82
N CYS A 417 2.87 1.42 8.83
CA CYS A 417 4.19 2.05 8.95
C CYS A 417 4.26 3.05 10.12
N ILE A 418 3.21 3.85 10.31
CA ILE A 418 3.08 4.80 11.43
C ILE A 418 3.03 4.06 12.76
N ARG A 419 2.19 3.02 12.87
CA ARG A 419 2.06 2.21 14.08
C ARG A 419 3.40 1.64 14.54
N GLU A 420 4.12 1.01 13.63
CA GLU A 420 5.38 0.34 13.95
C GLU A 420 6.47 1.37 14.33
N ALA A 421 6.52 2.52 13.66
CA ALA A 421 7.45 3.59 14.02
C ALA A 421 7.15 4.16 15.42
N LYS A 422 5.87 4.42 15.77
CA LYS A 422 5.47 4.88 17.09
C LYS A 422 5.85 3.88 18.18
N LYS A 423 5.48 2.60 18.00
CA LYS A 423 5.85 1.51 18.93
C LYS A 423 7.36 1.37 19.13
N CYS A 424 8.12 1.50 18.06
CA CYS A 424 9.58 1.44 18.13
C CYS A 424 10.14 2.53 19.06
N VAL A 425 9.69 3.78 18.92
CA VAL A 425 10.12 4.89 19.75
C VAL A 425 9.66 4.73 21.19
N GLU A 426 8.41 4.33 21.43
CA GLU A 426 7.91 4.01 22.76
C GLU A 426 8.79 2.97 23.48
N GLY A 427 9.19 1.90 22.77
CA GLY A 427 10.09 0.88 23.30
C GLY A 427 11.52 1.39 23.61
N ILE A 428 11.99 2.42 22.92
CA ILE A 428 13.27 3.07 23.21
C ILE A 428 13.16 3.95 24.47
N CYS A 429 12.06 4.69 24.61
CA CYS A 429 11.82 5.59 25.73
C CYS A 429 11.62 4.83 27.06
N HIS A 430 10.86 3.72 27.06
CA HIS A 430 10.59 2.93 28.28
C HIS A 430 11.83 2.22 28.86
N ARG A 431 12.87 1.98 28.06
CA ARG A 431 14.12 1.38 28.54
C ARG A 431 15.10 2.39 29.16
N ARG A 432 14.76 3.68 29.16
CA ARG A 432 15.57 4.75 29.79
C ARG A 432 15.16 5.07 31.23
N VAL A 433 14.09 4.49 31.74
CA VAL A 433 13.64 4.50 33.12
C VAL A 433 14.05 3.20 33.81
#